data_4f6336b793b5b891d9b126ecfbf03256
#
_entry.id   4f6336b793b5b891d9b126ecfbf03256
#
_cell.length_a   1.000
_cell.length_b   1.000
_cell.length_c   1.000
_cell.angle_alpha   90.00
_cell.angle_beta   90.00
_cell.angle_gamma   90.00
#
_symmetry.space_group_name_H-M   'P 1'
#
loop_
_entity.id
_entity.type
_entity.pdbx_description
1 polymer ?
#
loop_
_entity_poly.entity_id
_entity_poly.type
_entity_poly.pdbx_seq_one_letter_code
_entity_poly.pdbx_strand_id
1 'polypeptide(L)'
;MAQQVLVYRLTGSAVSLGIISFIGLIPLIPLSLWGGSLTDRFPKRTIILITQTIMLLQAFLLAWLTWTGTVQIWHVYVLAFILGAAIAVDLPARQAFTVDMVEGKQDLTSAIGLNSAMFNGARAIGPAMAGILVATTGEANAFFLNGLTFIAVIISLLLMRNLPKPHPLPENESRPLEHMAGGIRFIVQRQTILVLVSLIAVSAFLSMPYNTLLPVFAGDVLAESAQGVVNAICGSGIYSVGCQAPEALPLGLLYTMIGVGAVLGALVVASLPNKARRGFLLTLGNLAFPLFLLLFAFSKNFALSLILMLFIGFSFVWQNALANTLLQFVTPDELRGRVMGVYSMTFQAMFRLGGLQAGFVADWLSAPISVAIGAAFSLLYGIYVAIRFPKLREL
;
A
#
# COMPACT_ATOMS: atom_id res chain seq x y z
N MET A 1 6.81 -6.21 3.95
CA MET A 1 6.60 -7.46 4.70
C MET A 1 7.87 -7.90 5.43
N ALA A 2 8.97 -8.31 4.77
CA ALA A 2 10.20 -8.76 5.45
C ALA A 2 10.71 -7.76 6.52
N GLN A 3 10.68 -6.46 6.22
CA GLN A 3 11.07 -5.42 7.18
C GLN A 3 10.14 -5.35 8.41
N GLN A 4 8.85 -5.61 8.26
CA GLN A 4 7.90 -5.66 9.38
C GLN A 4 8.14 -6.91 10.24
N VAL A 5 8.42 -8.06 9.62
CA VAL A 5 8.81 -9.29 10.34
C VAL A 5 10.08 -9.06 11.15
N LEU A 6 11.12 -8.48 10.52
CA LEU A 6 12.37 -8.14 11.19
C LEU A 6 12.16 -7.20 12.39
N VAL A 7 11.37 -6.11 12.21
CA VAL A 7 11.06 -5.17 13.31
C VAL A 7 10.36 -5.87 14.45
N TYR A 8 9.36 -6.69 14.15
CA TYR A 8 8.61 -7.39 15.18
C TYR A 8 9.49 -8.42 15.92
N ARG A 9 10.32 -9.15 15.18
CA ARG A 9 11.28 -10.09 15.77
C ARG A 9 12.32 -9.41 16.68
N LEU A 10 12.79 -8.21 16.31
CA LEU A 10 13.78 -7.46 17.09
C LEU A 10 13.19 -6.79 18.35
N THR A 11 11.92 -6.44 18.33
CA THR A 11 11.34 -5.57 19.38
C THR A 11 10.17 -6.21 20.14
N GLY A 12 9.45 -7.16 19.55
CA GLY A 12 8.20 -7.68 20.09
C GLY A 12 7.09 -6.63 20.25
N SER A 13 7.26 -5.43 19.69
CA SER A 13 6.41 -4.26 19.96
C SER A 13 5.61 -3.85 18.73
N ALA A 14 4.29 -3.71 18.92
CA ALA A 14 3.37 -3.16 17.93
C ALA A 14 3.65 -1.67 17.66
N VAL A 15 4.09 -0.91 18.66
CA VAL A 15 4.50 0.50 18.51
C VAL A 15 5.64 0.63 17.51
N SER A 16 6.64 -0.25 17.58
CA SER A 16 7.77 -0.24 16.64
C SER A 16 7.34 -0.44 15.19
N LEU A 17 6.32 -1.27 14.94
CA LEU A 17 5.69 -1.43 13.62
C LEU A 17 4.97 -0.15 13.17
N GLY A 18 4.32 0.53 14.08
CA GLY A 18 3.70 1.83 13.83
C GLY A 18 4.73 2.93 13.52
N ILE A 19 5.79 2.99 14.31
CA ILE A 19 6.90 3.96 14.14
C ILE A 19 7.56 3.79 12.77
N ILE A 20 7.88 2.57 12.33
CA ILE A 20 8.52 2.35 11.03
C ILE A 20 7.62 2.79 9.87
N SER A 21 6.30 2.58 9.98
CA SER A 21 5.33 3.07 9.01
C SER A 21 5.31 4.59 8.95
N PHE A 22 5.35 5.25 10.11
CA PHE A 22 5.37 6.71 10.23
C PHE A 22 6.68 7.34 9.76
N ILE A 23 7.83 6.75 10.09
CA ILE A 23 9.14 7.24 9.64
C ILE A 23 9.21 7.34 8.12
N GLY A 24 8.64 6.37 7.40
CA GLY A 24 8.55 6.43 5.94
C GLY A 24 7.61 7.54 5.40
N LEU A 25 6.74 8.13 6.23
CA LEU A 25 5.89 9.26 5.86
C LEU A 25 6.64 10.61 5.95
N ILE A 26 7.55 10.73 6.91
CA ILE A 26 8.24 12.00 7.17
C ILE A 26 8.86 12.60 5.89
N PRO A 27 9.66 11.86 5.11
CA PRO A 27 10.20 12.39 3.88
C PRO A 27 9.19 12.41 2.73
N LEU A 28 8.13 11.61 2.79
CA LEU A 28 7.17 11.46 1.69
C LEU A 28 6.46 12.78 1.39
N ILE A 29 5.95 13.48 2.42
CA ILE A 29 5.18 14.71 2.25
C ILE A 29 6.03 15.82 1.59
N PRO A 30 7.16 16.25 2.17
CA PRO A 30 7.95 17.32 1.57
C PRO A 30 8.54 16.92 0.22
N LEU A 31 9.08 15.70 0.09
CA LEU A 31 9.74 15.27 -1.15
C LEU A 31 8.77 14.98 -2.29
N SER A 32 7.53 14.56 -2.02
CA SER A 32 6.54 14.40 -3.08
C SER A 32 6.11 15.74 -3.70
N LEU A 33 6.09 16.81 -2.89
CA LEU A 33 5.82 18.17 -3.38
C LEU A 33 6.95 18.70 -4.27
N TRP A 34 8.21 18.40 -3.88
CA TRP A 34 9.38 18.80 -4.66
C TRP A 34 9.70 17.81 -5.78
N GLY A 35 9.33 16.56 -5.63
CA GLY A 35 9.56 15.50 -6.61
C GLY A 35 8.92 15.80 -7.97
N GLY A 36 7.73 16.40 -7.98
CA GLY A 36 7.10 16.89 -9.21
C GLY A 36 7.99 17.91 -9.93
N SER A 37 8.42 18.97 -9.25
CA SER A 37 9.28 20.00 -9.85
C SER A 37 10.67 19.47 -10.24
N LEU A 38 11.15 18.42 -9.54
CA LEU A 38 12.42 17.77 -9.87
C LEU A 38 12.30 16.96 -11.18
N THR A 39 11.18 16.26 -11.37
CA THR A 39 10.91 15.47 -12.58
C THR A 39 10.72 16.33 -13.82
N ASP A 40 10.37 17.60 -13.62
CA ASP A 40 10.21 18.57 -14.71
C ASP A 40 11.54 19.18 -15.15
N ARG A 41 12.50 19.30 -14.21
CA ARG A 41 13.80 19.94 -14.47
C ARG A 41 14.88 18.98 -14.92
N PHE A 42 14.82 17.70 -14.50
CA PHE A 42 15.86 16.71 -14.75
C PHE A 42 15.34 15.55 -15.60
N PRO A 43 16.22 14.88 -16.38
CA PRO A 43 15.83 13.70 -17.13
C PRO A 43 15.24 12.63 -16.20
N LYS A 44 13.99 12.24 -16.41
CA LYS A 44 13.24 11.30 -15.56
C LYS A 44 13.99 9.98 -15.38
N ARG A 45 14.64 9.48 -16.45
CA ARG A 45 15.51 8.29 -16.38
C ARG A 45 16.61 8.44 -15.33
N THR A 46 17.29 9.60 -15.28
CA THR A 46 18.38 9.84 -14.31
C THR A 46 17.85 9.84 -12.89
N ILE A 47 16.70 10.48 -12.66
CA ILE A 47 16.04 10.48 -11.34
C ILE A 47 15.74 9.05 -10.90
N ILE A 48 15.10 8.25 -11.78
CA ILE A 48 14.77 6.85 -11.47
C ILE A 48 16.05 6.03 -11.23
N LEU A 49 17.10 6.20 -12.01
CA LEU A 49 18.37 5.51 -11.78
C LEU A 49 18.97 5.82 -10.41
N ILE A 50 18.95 7.09 -9.98
CA ILE A 50 19.45 7.50 -8.66
C ILE A 50 18.58 6.88 -7.54
N THR A 51 17.26 6.99 -7.63
CA THR A 51 16.37 6.45 -6.61
C THR A 51 16.45 4.91 -6.52
N GLN A 52 16.54 4.22 -7.65
CA GLN A 52 16.73 2.76 -7.71
C GLN A 52 18.08 2.34 -7.12
N THR A 53 19.15 3.11 -7.37
CA THR A 53 20.46 2.85 -6.76
C THR A 53 20.43 3.04 -5.24
N ILE A 54 19.73 4.06 -4.74
CA ILE A 54 19.56 4.26 -3.30
C ILE A 54 18.79 3.09 -2.68
N MET A 55 17.69 2.64 -3.32
CA MET A 55 16.89 1.50 -2.84
C MET A 55 17.67 0.19 -2.87
N LEU A 56 18.50 -0.01 -3.89
CA LEU A 56 19.42 -1.15 -4.01
C LEU A 56 20.42 -1.18 -2.87
N LEU A 57 21.12 -0.06 -2.63
CA LEU A 57 22.13 0.05 -1.55
C LEU A 57 21.48 -0.16 -0.17
N GLN A 58 20.28 0.40 0.03
CA GLN A 58 19.50 0.22 1.25
C GLN A 58 19.13 -1.26 1.47
N ALA A 59 18.69 -1.96 0.42
CA ALA A 59 18.31 -3.37 0.51
C ALA A 59 19.51 -4.27 0.81
N PHE A 60 20.65 -4.06 0.15
CA PHE A 60 21.87 -4.82 0.41
C PHE A 60 22.47 -4.52 1.79
N LEU A 61 22.46 -3.27 2.23
CA LEU A 61 22.91 -2.93 3.57
C LEU A 61 22.07 -3.60 4.64
N LEU A 62 20.73 -3.62 4.47
CA LEU A 62 19.83 -4.29 5.40
C LEU A 62 20.04 -5.83 5.37
N ALA A 63 20.28 -6.41 4.19
CA ALA A 63 20.62 -7.83 4.06
C ALA A 63 21.90 -8.16 4.80
N TRP A 64 22.95 -7.37 4.59
CA TRP A 64 24.26 -7.57 5.23
C TRP A 64 24.20 -7.45 6.75
N LEU A 65 23.55 -6.40 7.27
CA LEU A 65 23.36 -6.22 8.71
C LEU A 65 22.55 -7.37 9.33
N THR A 66 21.57 -7.92 8.60
CA THR A 66 20.76 -9.04 9.08
C THR A 66 21.55 -10.34 9.04
N TRP A 67 22.35 -10.62 8.01
CA TRP A 67 23.21 -11.80 7.92
C TRP A 67 24.29 -11.83 9.00
N THR A 68 24.88 -10.69 9.30
CA THR A 68 25.93 -10.58 10.34
C THR A 68 25.36 -10.58 11.76
N GLY A 69 24.03 -10.52 11.92
CA GLY A 69 23.38 -10.45 13.22
C GLY A 69 23.60 -9.12 13.96
N THR A 70 24.17 -8.11 13.28
CA THR A 70 24.49 -6.78 13.86
C THR A 70 23.35 -5.78 13.70
N VAL A 71 22.24 -6.20 13.06
CA VAL A 71 21.09 -5.33 12.84
C VAL A 71 20.46 -4.89 14.17
N GLN A 72 20.23 -3.59 14.30
CA GLN A 72 19.53 -2.96 15.41
C GLN A 72 18.34 -2.17 14.91
N ILE A 73 17.37 -1.91 15.77
CA ILE A 73 16.11 -1.25 15.36
C ILE A 73 16.36 0.14 14.73
N TRP A 74 17.34 0.90 15.22
CA TRP A 74 17.65 2.22 14.66
C TRP A 74 18.19 2.15 13.22
N HIS A 75 18.96 1.09 12.87
CA HIS A 75 19.36 0.85 11.47
C HIS A 75 18.13 0.72 10.58
N VAL A 76 17.14 -0.05 11.04
CA VAL A 76 15.91 -0.27 10.28
C VAL A 76 15.12 1.02 10.12
N TYR A 77 15.06 1.86 11.15
CA TYR A 77 14.38 3.17 11.09
C TYR A 77 15.07 4.13 10.12
N VAL A 78 16.40 4.25 10.17
CA VAL A 78 17.16 5.10 9.24
C VAL A 78 16.98 4.62 7.80
N LEU A 79 17.08 3.31 7.56
CA LEU A 79 16.90 2.72 6.24
C LEU A 79 15.46 2.84 5.74
N ALA A 80 14.46 2.82 6.62
CA ALA A 80 13.07 3.09 6.27
C ALA A 80 12.84 4.56 5.87
N PHE A 81 13.49 5.50 6.54
CA PHE A 81 13.47 6.91 6.16
C PHE A 81 14.06 7.12 4.76
N ILE A 82 15.23 6.54 4.50
CA ILE A 82 15.92 6.63 3.19
C ILE A 82 15.03 6.00 2.10
N LEU A 83 14.44 4.85 2.37
CA LEU A 83 13.51 4.18 1.45
C LEU A 83 12.28 5.06 1.17
N GLY A 84 11.69 5.64 2.21
CA GLY A 84 10.56 6.57 2.08
C GLY A 84 10.89 7.79 1.23
N ALA A 85 12.09 8.36 1.42
CA ALA A 85 12.58 9.48 0.61
C ALA A 85 12.78 9.09 -0.86
N ALA A 86 13.37 7.93 -1.12
CA ALA A 86 13.57 7.43 -2.48
C ALA A 86 12.22 7.19 -3.19
N ILE A 87 11.27 6.54 -2.53
CA ILE A 87 9.92 6.27 -3.07
C ILE A 87 9.16 7.58 -3.37
N ALA A 88 9.29 8.60 -2.52
CA ALA A 88 8.62 9.88 -2.69
C ALA A 88 8.99 10.58 -4.01
N VAL A 89 10.21 10.37 -4.48
CA VAL A 89 10.73 10.93 -5.73
C VAL A 89 10.56 9.95 -6.90
N ASP A 90 10.78 8.65 -6.66
CA ASP A 90 10.70 7.60 -7.70
C ASP A 90 9.29 7.49 -8.30
N LEU A 91 8.25 7.51 -7.44
CA LEU A 91 6.88 7.26 -7.89
C LEU A 91 6.38 8.28 -8.93
N PRO A 92 6.45 9.61 -8.70
CA PRO A 92 6.06 10.59 -9.71
C PRO A 92 6.95 10.55 -10.95
N ALA A 93 8.27 10.35 -10.78
CA ALA A 93 9.20 10.25 -11.89
C ALA A 93 8.86 9.06 -12.80
N ARG A 94 8.56 7.90 -12.24
CA ARG A 94 8.18 6.68 -12.96
C ARG A 94 6.84 6.85 -13.70
N GLN A 95 5.85 7.47 -13.06
CA GLN A 95 4.56 7.74 -13.69
C GLN A 95 4.70 8.67 -14.91
N ALA A 96 5.46 9.75 -14.75
CA ALA A 96 5.74 10.69 -15.82
C ALA A 96 6.61 10.06 -16.94
N PHE A 97 7.56 9.21 -16.58
CA PHE A 97 8.40 8.49 -17.54
C PHE A 97 7.60 7.49 -18.39
N THR A 98 6.60 6.83 -17.81
CA THR A 98 5.71 5.91 -18.54
C THR A 98 4.95 6.64 -19.65
N VAL A 99 4.52 7.88 -19.39
CA VAL A 99 3.84 8.71 -20.41
C VAL A 99 4.81 9.12 -21.52
N ASP A 100 6.05 9.45 -21.18
CA ASP A 100 7.06 9.89 -22.16
C ASP A 100 7.53 8.75 -23.09
N MET A 101 7.40 7.48 -22.65
CA MET A 101 7.83 6.33 -23.45
C MET A 101 6.86 5.94 -24.56
N VAL A 102 5.68 6.55 -24.62
CA VAL A 102 4.61 6.13 -25.53
C VAL A 102 4.33 7.22 -26.56
N GLU A 103 4.43 6.85 -27.84
CA GLU A 103 4.10 7.71 -28.97
C GLU A 103 2.61 7.56 -29.34
N GLY A 104 1.80 8.60 -29.08
CA GLY A 104 0.39 8.65 -29.47
C GLY A 104 -0.64 8.33 -28.38
N LYS A 105 -1.83 8.94 -28.51
CA LYS A 105 -2.91 8.83 -27.50
C LYS A 105 -3.52 7.41 -27.39
N GLN A 106 -3.50 6.61 -28.45
CA GLN A 106 -4.07 5.26 -28.45
C GLN A 106 -3.21 4.30 -27.62
N ASP A 107 -1.89 4.36 -27.79
CA ASP A 107 -0.94 3.49 -27.09
C ASP A 107 -0.80 3.90 -25.62
N LEU A 108 -1.00 5.18 -25.30
CA LEU A 108 -0.96 5.67 -23.92
C LEU A 108 -2.02 5.01 -23.03
N THR A 109 -3.23 4.81 -23.52
CA THR A 109 -4.29 4.13 -22.77
C THR A 109 -3.90 2.67 -22.49
N SER A 110 -3.33 1.98 -23.46
CA SER A 110 -2.85 0.60 -23.32
C SER A 110 -1.67 0.51 -22.35
N ALA A 111 -0.71 1.43 -22.44
CA ALA A 111 0.45 1.51 -21.54
C ALA A 111 0.02 1.75 -20.07
N ILE A 112 -0.89 2.70 -19.84
CA ILE A 112 -1.44 2.95 -18.49
C ILE A 112 -2.18 1.73 -17.97
N GLY A 113 -3.00 1.06 -18.81
CA GLY A 113 -3.71 -0.16 -18.48
C GLY A 113 -2.76 -1.29 -18.08
N LEU A 114 -1.71 -1.53 -18.88
CA LEU A 114 -0.70 -2.55 -18.61
C LEU A 114 0.09 -2.24 -17.33
N ASN A 115 0.54 -1.00 -17.16
CA ASN A 115 1.24 -0.57 -15.93
C ASN A 115 0.37 -0.76 -14.68
N SER A 116 -0.92 -0.43 -14.76
CA SER A 116 -1.87 -0.65 -13.67
C SER A 116 -2.09 -2.14 -13.38
N ALA A 117 -2.19 -2.97 -14.42
CA ALA A 117 -2.32 -4.42 -14.26
C ALA A 117 -1.07 -5.04 -13.62
N MET A 118 0.13 -4.65 -14.06
CA MET A 118 1.40 -5.09 -13.47
C MET A 118 1.51 -4.67 -12.00
N PHE A 119 1.18 -3.42 -11.69
CA PHE A 119 1.24 -2.90 -10.32
C PHE A 119 0.27 -3.63 -9.38
N ASN A 120 -0.98 -3.83 -9.80
CA ASN A 120 -1.97 -4.54 -9.00
C ASN A 120 -1.66 -6.04 -8.90
N GLY A 121 -1.17 -6.67 -9.97
CA GLY A 121 -0.71 -8.06 -9.95
C GLY A 121 0.46 -8.26 -8.99
N ALA A 122 1.45 -7.37 -9.01
CA ALA A 122 2.57 -7.40 -8.09
C ALA A 122 2.14 -7.20 -6.62
N ARG A 123 1.16 -6.31 -6.35
CA ARG A 123 0.59 -6.13 -5.00
C ARG A 123 -0.15 -7.36 -4.50
N ALA A 124 -0.79 -8.11 -5.39
CA ALA A 124 -1.50 -9.34 -5.04
C ALA A 124 -0.54 -10.50 -4.76
N ILE A 125 0.45 -10.71 -5.63
CA ILE A 125 1.34 -11.88 -5.60
C ILE A 125 2.57 -11.62 -4.72
N GLY A 126 3.08 -10.39 -4.71
CA GLY A 126 4.33 -10.01 -4.04
C GLY A 126 4.38 -10.40 -2.57
N PRO A 127 3.39 -10.06 -1.74
CA PRO A 127 3.39 -10.41 -0.32
C PRO A 127 3.38 -11.92 -0.06
N ALA A 128 2.69 -12.69 -0.91
CA ALA A 128 2.67 -14.15 -0.84
C ALA A 128 4.07 -14.73 -1.08
N MET A 129 4.70 -14.32 -2.17
CA MET A 129 6.08 -14.74 -2.49
C MET A 129 7.06 -14.31 -1.40
N ALA A 130 6.93 -13.08 -0.92
CA ALA A 130 7.78 -12.57 0.15
C ALA A 130 7.60 -13.38 1.45
N GLY A 131 6.36 -13.79 1.78
CA GLY A 131 6.08 -14.63 2.96
C GLY A 131 6.73 -16.00 2.89
N ILE A 132 6.58 -16.68 1.76
CA ILE A 132 7.22 -17.98 1.53
C ILE A 132 8.75 -17.82 1.56
N LEU A 133 9.28 -16.81 0.89
CA LEU A 133 10.71 -16.56 0.84
C LEU A 133 11.29 -16.28 2.24
N VAL A 134 10.65 -15.40 3.03
CA VAL A 134 11.11 -15.12 4.40
C VAL A 134 11.01 -16.37 5.28
N ALA A 135 9.92 -17.15 5.17
CA ALA A 135 9.75 -18.35 5.96
C ALA A 135 10.84 -19.40 5.65
N THR A 136 11.18 -19.60 4.37
CA THR A 136 12.12 -20.63 3.94
C THR A 136 13.57 -20.23 4.04
N THR A 137 13.91 -18.98 3.74
CA THR A 137 15.29 -18.52 3.61
C THR A 137 15.70 -17.41 4.58
N GLY A 138 14.76 -16.94 5.40
CA GLY A 138 14.96 -15.84 6.35
C GLY A 138 14.87 -14.44 5.70
N GLU A 139 14.81 -13.42 6.56
CA GLU A 139 14.63 -12.03 6.12
C GLU A 139 15.84 -11.49 5.36
N ALA A 140 17.05 -11.89 5.75
CA ALA A 140 18.28 -11.43 5.12
C ALA A 140 18.33 -11.79 3.62
N ASN A 141 17.97 -13.05 3.28
CA ASN A 141 17.89 -13.49 1.89
C ASN A 141 16.77 -12.79 1.13
N ALA A 142 15.65 -12.50 1.79
CA ALA A 142 14.57 -11.73 1.18
C ALA A 142 15.02 -10.29 0.84
N PHE A 143 15.79 -9.62 1.70
CA PHE A 143 16.38 -8.31 1.42
C PHE A 143 17.41 -8.37 0.30
N PHE A 144 18.24 -9.40 0.28
CA PHE A 144 19.25 -9.61 -0.78
C PHE A 144 18.60 -9.79 -2.15
N LEU A 145 17.60 -10.67 -2.23
CA LEU A 145 16.86 -10.89 -3.48
C LEU A 145 16.11 -9.65 -3.94
N ASN A 146 15.55 -8.88 -3.00
CA ASN A 146 14.96 -7.58 -3.32
C ASN A 146 16.01 -6.62 -3.91
N GLY A 147 17.23 -6.60 -3.35
CA GLY A 147 18.37 -5.86 -3.90
C GLY A 147 18.68 -6.27 -5.35
N LEU A 148 18.71 -7.57 -5.65
CA LEU A 148 18.94 -8.09 -7.01
C LEU A 148 17.86 -7.63 -7.99
N THR A 149 16.60 -7.53 -7.57
CA THR A 149 15.54 -7.02 -8.45
C THR A 149 15.74 -5.58 -8.87
N PHE A 150 16.32 -4.73 -8.02
CA PHE A 150 16.70 -3.36 -8.39
C PHE A 150 17.79 -3.33 -9.45
N ILE A 151 18.76 -4.27 -9.43
CA ILE A 151 19.78 -4.40 -10.49
C ILE A 151 19.11 -4.63 -11.85
N ALA A 152 18.13 -5.52 -11.92
CA ALA A 152 17.40 -5.78 -13.15
C ALA A 152 16.71 -4.53 -13.70
N VAL A 153 16.10 -3.72 -12.81
CA VAL A 153 15.48 -2.45 -13.20
C VAL A 153 16.54 -1.44 -13.70
N ILE A 154 17.66 -1.30 -13.00
CA ILE A 154 18.75 -0.40 -13.38
C ILE A 154 19.32 -0.79 -14.75
N ILE A 155 19.60 -2.08 -14.97
CA ILE A 155 20.09 -2.59 -16.27
C ILE A 155 19.05 -2.30 -17.36
N SER A 156 17.78 -2.56 -17.13
CA SER A 156 16.72 -2.28 -18.10
C SER A 156 16.68 -0.80 -18.47
N LEU A 157 16.79 0.11 -17.49
CA LEU A 157 16.85 1.55 -17.74
C LEU A 157 18.12 1.95 -18.51
N LEU A 158 19.27 1.33 -18.24
CA LEU A 158 20.53 1.63 -18.93
C LEU A 158 20.53 1.12 -20.38
N LEU A 159 19.79 0.06 -20.67
CA LEU A 159 19.65 -0.48 -22.03
C LEU A 159 18.67 0.30 -22.92
N MET A 160 17.81 1.13 -22.34
CA MET A 160 16.87 1.97 -23.11
C MET A 160 17.63 3.00 -23.94
N ARG A 161 17.34 3.04 -25.25
CA ARG A 161 17.93 3.97 -26.23
C ARG A 161 16.83 4.90 -26.77
N ASN A 162 17.24 6.04 -27.35
CA ASN A 162 16.35 6.99 -28.03
C ASN A 162 15.20 7.52 -27.14
N LEU A 163 15.51 7.84 -25.89
CA LEU A 163 14.51 8.43 -25.00
C LEU A 163 14.18 9.85 -25.41
N PRO A 164 12.91 10.28 -25.28
CA PRO A 164 12.49 11.64 -25.55
C PRO A 164 13.27 12.63 -24.69
N LYS A 165 13.64 13.75 -25.28
CA LYS A 165 14.28 14.84 -24.52
C LYS A 165 13.25 15.48 -23.60
N PRO A 166 13.65 15.93 -22.39
CA PRO A 166 12.76 16.69 -21.53
C PRO A 166 12.16 17.88 -22.28
N HIS A 167 10.84 18.02 -22.28
CA HIS A 167 10.19 19.20 -22.80
C HIS A 167 10.32 20.29 -21.75
N PRO A 168 10.85 21.48 -22.09
CA PRO A 168 10.81 22.62 -21.18
C PRO A 168 9.36 22.96 -20.86
N LEU A 169 9.01 22.96 -19.59
CA LEU A 169 7.69 23.45 -19.19
C LEU A 169 7.58 24.96 -19.39
N PRO A 170 6.37 25.47 -19.70
CA PRO A 170 6.11 26.91 -19.69
C PRO A 170 6.44 27.48 -18.31
N GLU A 171 7.14 28.64 -18.28
CA GLU A 171 7.61 29.32 -17.04
C GLU A 171 6.50 29.74 -16.07
N ASN A 172 5.22 29.54 -16.41
CA ASN A 172 4.05 30.06 -15.69
C ASN A 172 3.22 28.97 -14.96
N GLU A 173 3.76 27.79 -14.64
CA GLU A 173 2.98 26.86 -13.84
C GLU A 173 3.01 27.25 -12.36
N SER A 174 1.80 27.42 -11.81
CA SER A 174 1.52 27.72 -10.41
C SER A 174 2.29 26.78 -9.46
N ARG A 175 2.79 27.34 -8.37
CA ARG A 175 3.57 26.63 -7.34
C ARG A 175 2.81 25.38 -6.86
N PRO A 176 3.48 24.23 -6.62
CA PRO A 176 2.84 22.99 -6.21
C PRO A 176 1.89 23.13 -5.00
N LEU A 177 2.22 24.03 -4.08
CA LEU A 177 1.37 24.37 -2.94
C LEU A 177 0.06 25.08 -3.33
N GLU A 178 0.07 25.91 -4.36
CA GLU A 178 -1.13 26.59 -4.86
C GLU A 178 -2.06 25.61 -5.58
N HIS A 179 -1.49 24.64 -6.31
CA HIS A 179 -2.26 23.54 -6.93
C HIS A 179 -2.96 22.69 -5.87
N MET A 180 -2.25 22.35 -4.79
CA MET A 180 -2.79 21.60 -3.67
C MET A 180 -3.88 22.38 -2.92
N ALA A 181 -3.62 23.65 -2.60
CA ALA A 181 -4.59 24.51 -1.95
C ALA A 181 -5.88 24.68 -2.79
N GLY A 182 -5.75 24.82 -4.11
CA GLY A 182 -6.87 24.84 -5.03
C GLY A 182 -7.68 23.55 -5.02
N GLY A 183 -7.01 22.39 -5.00
CA GLY A 183 -7.65 21.08 -4.87
C GLY A 183 -8.40 20.91 -3.55
N ILE A 184 -7.79 21.27 -2.43
CA ILE A 184 -8.43 21.22 -1.09
C ILE A 184 -9.64 22.13 -1.04
N ARG A 185 -9.51 23.38 -1.51
CA ARG A 185 -10.61 24.34 -1.53
C ARG A 185 -11.80 23.81 -2.33
N PHE A 186 -11.55 23.22 -3.50
CA PHE A 186 -12.60 22.64 -4.32
C PHE A 186 -13.29 21.43 -3.63
N ILE A 187 -12.51 20.54 -3.00
CA ILE A 187 -13.04 19.39 -2.26
C ILE A 187 -13.96 19.87 -1.14
N VAL A 188 -13.54 20.84 -0.35
CA VAL A 188 -14.33 21.36 0.79
C VAL A 188 -15.62 22.03 0.34
N GLN A 189 -15.62 22.70 -0.82
CA GLN A 189 -16.79 23.38 -1.37
C GLN A 189 -17.83 22.42 -1.98
N ARG A 190 -17.45 21.19 -2.31
CA ARG A 190 -18.31 20.19 -2.97
C ARG A 190 -18.59 19.02 -2.04
N GLN A 191 -19.78 19.02 -1.42
CA GLN A 191 -20.18 18.03 -0.40
C GLN A 191 -19.99 16.58 -0.87
N THR A 192 -20.35 16.24 -2.11
CA THR A 192 -20.19 14.87 -2.65
C THR A 192 -18.71 14.45 -2.69
N ILE A 193 -17.83 15.35 -3.15
CA ILE A 193 -16.40 15.09 -3.25
C ILE A 193 -15.78 14.98 -1.85
N LEU A 194 -16.17 15.88 -0.95
CA LEU A 194 -15.72 15.86 0.45
C LEU A 194 -16.07 14.54 1.13
N VAL A 195 -17.31 14.05 0.94
CA VAL A 195 -17.76 12.77 1.51
C VAL A 195 -16.98 11.59 0.91
N LEU A 196 -16.74 11.57 -0.40
CA LEU A 196 -15.93 10.52 -1.03
C LEU A 196 -14.50 10.49 -0.49
N VAL A 197 -13.85 11.66 -0.37
CA VAL A 197 -12.50 11.77 0.17
C VAL A 197 -12.46 11.41 1.66
N SER A 198 -13.46 11.82 2.44
CA SER A 198 -13.53 11.50 3.87
C SER A 198 -13.76 10.02 4.15
N LEU A 199 -14.57 9.31 3.32
CA LEU A 199 -14.74 7.86 3.41
C LEU A 199 -13.40 7.13 3.30
N ILE A 200 -12.59 7.55 2.33
CA ILE A 200 -11.27 6.95 2.13
C ILE A 200 -10.29 7.37 3.23
N ALA A 201 -10.32 8.63 3.67
CA ALA A 201 -9.48 9.11 4.76
C ALA A 201 -9.71 8.35 6.07
N VAL A 202 -10.99 8.18 6.44
CA VAL A 202 -11.39 7.43 7.64
C VAL A 202 -11.02 5.95 7.52
N SER A 203 -11.31 5.33 6.37
CA SER A 203 -10.92 3.94 6.10
C SER A 203 -9.40 3.74 6.16
N ALA A 204 -8.64 4.66 5.58
CA ALA A 204 -7.18 4.62 5.59
C ALA A 204 -6.59 4.82 6.99
N PHE A 205 -7.19 5.69 7.81
CA PHE A 205 -6.70 5.99 9.16
C PHE A 205 -7.12 4.93 10.19
N LEU A 206 -8.34 4.41 10.11
CA LEU A 206 -8.91 3.53 11.13
C LEU A 206 -8.88 2.05 10.76
N SER A 207 -9.20 1.69 9.53
CA SER A 207 -9.31 0.28 9.12
C SER A 207 -8.01 -0.27 8.53
N MET A 208 -7.34 0.46 7.63
CA MET A 208 -6.13 0.00 6.95
C MET A 208 -4.93 -0.33 7.85
N PRO A 209 -4.78 0.28 9.05
CA PRO A 209 -3.70 -0.03 9.98
C PRO A 209 -3.60 -1.49 10.41
N TYR A 210 -4.63 -2.32 10.23
CA TYR A 210 -4.53 -3.76 10.44
C TYR A 210 -3.31 -4.38 9.73
N ASN A 211 -2.95 -3.85 8.55
CA ASN A 211 -1.75 -4.28 7.81
C ASN A 211 -0.45 -4.12 8.61
N THR A 212 -0.36 -3.07 9.43
CA THR A 212 0.79 -2.83 10.31
C THR A 212 0.84 -3.85 11.45
N LEU A 213 -0.33 -4.30 11.92
CA LEU A 213 -0.45 -5.23 13.03
C LEU A 213 -0.50 -6.72 12.62
N LEU A 214 -0.57 -7.03 11.33
CA LEU A 214 -0.59 -8.43 10.85
C LEU A 214 0.56 -9.29 11.36
N PRO A 215 1.82 -8.81 11.51
CA PRO A 215 2.88 -9.60 12.13
C PRO A 215 2.55 -10.03 13.56
N VAL A 216 1.89 -9.17 14.36
CA VAL A 216 1.43 -9.49 15.72
C VAL A 216 0.34 -10.56 15.69
N PHE A 217 -0.62 -10.45 14.77
CA PHE A 217 -1.65 -11.48 14.60
C PHE A 217 -1.04 -12.82 14.22
N ALA A 218 -0.10 -12.83 13.28
CA ALA A 218 0.54 -14.08 12.82
C ALA A 218 1.42 -14.72 13.90
N GLY A 219 2.16 -13.90 14.66
CA GLY A 219 3.12 -14.37 15.66
C GLY A 219 2.50 -14.73 17.00
N ASP A 220 1.44 -14.01 17.43
CA ASP A 220 0.88 -14.16 18.77
C ASP A 220 -0.55 -14.72 18.74
N VAL A 221 -1.47 -14.05 18.01
CA VAL A 221 -2.90 -14.35 18.10
C VAL A 221 -3.28 -15.65 17.41
N LEU A 222 -2.66 -15.92 16.25
CA LEU A 222 -2.97 -17.05 15.38
C LEU A 222 -1.88 -18.14 15.42
N ALA A 223 -0.79 -17.92 16.13
CA ALA A 223 0.37 -18.80 16.16
C ALA A 223 0.01 -20.26 16.48
N GLU A 224 -0.77 -20.47 17.55
CA GLU A 224 -1.19 -21.81 17.98
C GLU A 224 -2.04 -22.52 16.91
N SER A 225 -3.05 -21.82 16.36
CA SER A 225 -3.95 -22.40 15.36
C SER A 225 -3.29 -22.56 13.98
N ALA A 226 -2.19 -21.86 13.71
CA ALA A 226 -1.41 -21.97 12.49
C ALA A 226 -0.37 -23.09 12.51
N GLN A 227 -0.03 -23.67 13.68
CA GLN A 227 1.03 -24.67 13.82
C GLN A 227 0.83 -25.91 12.93
N GLY A 228 -0.41 -26.35 12.72
CA GLY A 228 -0.71 -27.46 11.83
C GLY A 228 -0.27 -27.21 10.40
N VAL A 229 -0.50 -26.01 9.88
CA VAL A 229 -0.09 -25.60 8.53
C VAL A 229 1.43 -25.41 8.45
N VAL A 230 2.03 -24.80 9.48
CA VAL A 230 3.48 -24.64 9.57
C VAL A 230 4.17 -25.99 9.56
N ASN A 231 3.72 -26.95 10.39
CA ASN A 231 4.28 -28.29 10.44
C ASN A 231 4.10 -29.06 9.12
N ALA A 232 2.95 -28.90 8.46
CA ALA A 232 2.70 -29.55 7.17
C ALA A 232 3.65 -29.05 6.06
N ILE A 233 4.00 -27.76 6.07
CA ILE A 233 4.86 -27.17 5.05
C ILE A 233 6.33 -27.28 5.42
N CYS A 234 6.70 -26.97 6.66
CA CYS A 234 8.08 -26.95 7.12
C CYS A 234 8.57 -28.30 7.61
N GLY A 235 7.67 -29.19 8.06
CA GLY A 235 7.99 -30.52 8.61
C GLY A 235 7.93 -31.67 7.60
N SER A 236 7.35 -31.49 6.43
CA SER A 236 7.04 -32.57 5.48
C SER A 236 8.22 -33.11 4.66
N GLY A 237 9.45 -32.60 4.87
CA GLY A 237 10.64 -33.05 4.14
C GLY A 237 10.62 -32.83 2.61
N ILE A 238 9.51 -32.34 2.06
CA ILE A 238 9.37 -32.00 0.62
C ILE A 238 10.27 -30.81 0.26
N TYR A 239 10.50 -29.92 1.21
CA TYR A 239 11.53 -28.90 1.12
C TYR A 239 12.68 -29.30 2.04
N SER A 240 13.77 -29.83 1.46
CA SER A 240 15.02 -30.15 2.16
C SER A 240 15.72 -28.92 2.77
N VAL A 241 15.14 -27.75 2.62
CA VAL A 241 15.55 -26.50 3.23
C VAL A 241 14.67 -26.29 4.45
N GLY A 242 15.18 -26.55 5.66
CA GLY A 242 14.49 -26.28 6.91
C GLY A 242 14.02 -24.81 6.96
N CYS A 243 12.80 -24.57 7.41
CA CYS A 243 12.29 -23.20 7.54
C CYS A 243 13.15 -22.42 8.56
N GLN A 244 13.76 -21.32 8.12
CA GLN A 244 14.57 -20.46 8.98
C GLN A 244 13.74 -19.49 9.83
N ALA A 245 12.56 -19.14 9.35
CA ALA A 245 11.62 -18.27 10.03
C ALA A 245 10.17 -18.78 9.84
N PRO A 246 9.81 -19.94 10.45
CA PRO A 246 8.52 -20.57 10.27
C PRO A 246 7.34 -19.65 10.67
N GLU A 247 7.58 -18.73 11.60
CA GLU A 247 6.62 -17.71 12.04
C GLU A 247 6.22 -16.70 10.92
N ALA A 248 7.01 -16.58 9.87
CA ALA A 248 6.69 -15.72 8.73
C ALA A 248 5.68 -16.36 7.75
N LEU A 249 5.53 -17.70 7.77
CA LEU A 249 4.63 -18.41 6.88
C LEU A 249 3.15 -18.05 7.08
N PRO A 250 2.61 -18.04 8.32
CA PRO A 250 1.23 -17.60 8.54
C PRO A 250 0.98 -16.17 8.04
N LEU A 251 1.92 -15.25 8.26
CA LEU A 251 1.84 -13.89 7.77
C LEU A 251 1.79 -13.86 6.23
N GLY A 252 2.64 -14.64 5.56
CA GLY A 252 2.65 -14.76 4.11
C GLY A 252 1.31 -15.26 3.55
N LEU A 253 0.72 -16.25 4.18
CA LEU A 253 -0.59 -16.80 3.78
C LEU A 253 -1.72 -15.81 4.00
N LEU A 254 -1.73 -15.04 5.10
CA LEU A 254 -2.70 -13.95 5.31
C LEU A 254 -2.61 -12.90 4.20
N TYR A 255 -1.41 -12.45 3.85
CA TYR A 255 -1.21 -11.53 2.73
C TYR A 255 -1.61 -12.13 1.37
N THR A 256 -1.38 -13.43 1.18
CA THR A 256 -1.83 -14.14 -0.03
C THR A 256 -3.34 -14.05 -0.20
N MET A 257 -4.09 -14.32 0.86
CA MET A 257 -5.54 -14.26 0.82
C MET A 257 -6.06 -12.84 0.57
N ILE A 258 -5.43 -11.82 1.17
CA ILE A 258 -5.72 -10.42 0.85
C ILE A 258 -5.48 -10.15 -0.65
N GLY A 259 -4.36 -10.63 -1.20
CA GLY A 259 -4.03 -10.47 -2.61
C GLY A 259 -5.03 -11.15 -3.54
N VAL A 260 -5.39 -12.40 -3.26
CA VAL A 260 -6.41 -13.14 -4.04
C VAL A 260 -7.75 -12.40 -4.00
N GLY A 261 -8.19 -11.99 -2.81
CA GLY A 261 -9.41 -11.19 -2.65
C GLY A 261 -9.36 -9.88 -3.43
N ALA A 262 -8.23 -9.19 -3.40
CA ALA A 262 -8.01 -7.94 -4.13
C ALA A 262 -8.13 -8.13 -5.66
N VAL A 263 -7.57 -9.22 -6.21
CA VAL A 263 -7.71 -9.57 -7.64
C VAL A 263 -9.16 -9.86 -7.99
N LEU A 264 -9.85 -10.66 -7.20
CA LEU A 264 -11.27 -10.97 -7.42
C LEU A 264 -12.13 -9.69 -7.35
N GLY A 265 -11.88 -8.82 -6.37
CA GLY A 265 -12.57 -7.53 -6.25
C GLY A 265 -12.33 -6.62 -7.47
N ALA A 266 -11.10 -6.55 -7.96
CA ALA A 266 -10.76 -5.78 -9.15
C ALA A 266 -11.44 -6.31 -10.41
N LEU A 267 -11.47 -7.64 -10.61
CA LEU A 267 -12.14 -8.27 -11.74
C LEU A 267 -13.65 -8.00 -11.72
N VAL A 268 -14.28 -8.10 -10.56
CA VAL A 268 -15.72 -7.79 -10.42
C VAL A 268 -15.99 -6.33 -10.74
N VAL A 269 -15.17 -5.38 -10.22
CA VAL A 269 -15.34 -3.96 -10.54
C VAL A 269 -15.15 -3.69 -12.04
N ALA A 270 -14.16 -4.34 -12.67
CA ALA A 270 -13.88 -4.18 -14.11
C ALA A 270 -15.02 -4.76 -14.99
N SER A 271 -15.73 -5.76 -14.50
CA SER A 271 -16.86 -6.37 -15.22
C SER A 271 -18.21 -5.65 -15.03
N LEU A 272 -18.25 -4.59 -14.20
CA LEU A 272 -19.49 -3.86 -13.94
C LEU A 272 -20.01 -3.16 -15.20
N PRO A 273 -21.30 -3.31 -15.52
CA PRO A 273 -21.91 -2.62 -16.65
C PRO A 273 -21.90 -1.10 -16.44
N ASN A 274 -21.93 -0.33 -17.53
CA ASN A 274 -21.94 1.13 -17.49
C ASN A 274 -23.13 1.72 -16.70
N LYS A 275 -24.26 0.98 -16.65
CA LYS A 275 -25.47 1.35 -15.90
C LYS A 275 -25.47 0.91 -14.43
N ALA A 276 -24.39 0.33 -13.94
CA ALA A 276 -24.30 -0.09 -12.53
C ALA A 276 -24.38 1.12 -11.60
N ARG A 277 -25.15 0.99 -10.52
CA ARG A 277 -25.24 2.01 -9.45
C ARG A 277 -23.97 1.99 -8.62
N ARG A 278 -22.92 2.64 -9.12
CA ARG A 278 -21.57 2.61 -8.51
C ARG A 278 -21.54 3.16 -7.09
N GLY A 279 -22.38 4.16 -6.79
CA GLY A 279 -22.51 4.70 -5.43
C GLY A 279 -23.11 3.73 -4.43
N PHE A 280 -24.10 2.90 -4.84
CA PHE A 280 -24.62 1.83 -4.01
C PHE A 280 -23.57 0.75 -3.74
N LEU A 281 -22.86 0.33 -4.78
CA LEU A 281 -21.80 -0.66 -4.67
C LEU A 281 -20.64 -0.15 -3.80
N LEU A 282 -20.27 1.13 -3.91
CA LEU A 282 -19.32 1.76 -3.01
C LEU A 282 -19.77 1.69 -1.56
N THR A 283 -21.05 1.97 -1.30
CA THR A 283 -21.60 1.88 0.06
C THR A 283 -21.49 0.47 0.62
N LEU A 284 -21.80 -0.56 -0.19
CA LEU A 284 -21.60 -1.96 0.22
C LEU A 284 -20.14 -2.28 0.56
N GLY A 285 -19.21 -1.89 -0.30
CA GLY A 285 -17.77 -2.11 -0.05
C GLY A 285 -17.28 -1.38 1.21
N ASN A 286 -17.76 -0.15 1.43
CA ASN A 286 -17.41 0.66 2.58
C ASN A 286 -17.96 0.13 3.92
N LEU A 287 -19.05 -0.64 3.90
CA LEU A 287 -19.58 -1.34 5.07
C LEU A 287 -18.97 -2.74 5.23
N ALA A 288 -18.77 -3.46 4.13
CA ALA A 288 -18.25 -4.83 4.14
C ALA A 288 -16.80 -4.89 4.64
N PHE A 289 -15.95 -3.96 4.19
CA PHE A 289 -14.53 -3.95 4.57
C PHE A 289 -14.31 -3.86 6.09
N PRO A 290 -14.85 -2.86 6.82
CA PRO A 290 -14.68 -2.80 8.26
C PRO A 290 -15.46 -3.91 8.98
N LEU A 291 -16.57 -4.42 8.44
CA LEU A 291 -17.29 -5.55 9.02
C LEU A 291 -16.44 -6.83 9.03
N PHE A 292 -15.86 -7.20 7.88
CA PHE A 292 -14.97 -8.37 7.83
C PHE A 292 -13.72 -8.18 8.67
N LEU A 293 -13.22 -6.94 8.77
CA LEU A 293 -12.09 -6.62 9.62
C LEU A 293 -12.44 -6.76 11.11
N LEU A 294 -13.65 -6.37 11.51
CA LEU A 294 -14.14 -6.56 12.88
C LEU A 294 -14.26 -8.06 13.23
N LEU A 295 -14.77 -8.86 12.31
CA LEU A 295 -14.84 -10.32 12.48
C LEU A 295 -13.42 -10.94 12.57
N PHE A 296 -12.48 -10.48 11.76
CA PHE A 296 -11.09 -10.90 11.81
C PHE A 296 -10.43 -10.56 13.15
N ALA A 297 -10.69 -9.38 13.70
CA ALA A 297 -10.10 -8.93 14.97
C ALA A 297 -10.38 -9.90 16.13
N PHE A 298 -11.55 -10.57 16.12
CA PHE A 298 -11.92 -11.55 17.15
C PHE A 298 -11.64 -13.01 16.75
N SER A 299 -11.13 -13.26 15.55
CA SER A 299 -10.81 -14.60 15.08
C SER A 299 -9.53 -15.13 15.74
N LYS A 300 -9.62 -16.31 16.35
CA LYS A 300 -8.49 -17.08 16.86
C LYS A 300 -8.17 -18.31 16.01
N ASN A 301 -8.97 -18.57 14.98
CA ASN A 301 -8.81 -19.71 14.09
C ASN A 301 -8.13 -19.26 12.79
N PHE A 302 -6.98 -19.85 12.46
CA PHE A 302 -6.18 -19.47 11.31
C PHE A 302 -6.92 -19.68 9.97
N ALA A 303 -7.64 -20.80 9.81
CA ALA A 303 -8.39 -21.09 8.59
C ALA A 303 -9.53 -20.08 8.37
N LEU A 304 -10.27 -19.73 9.44
CA LEU A 304 -11.29 -18.68 9.37
C LEU A 304 -10.66 -17.32 9.04
N SER A 305 -9.50 -17.03 9.64
CA SER A 305 -8.77 -15.79 9.38
C SER A 305 -8.32 -15.67 7.93
N LEU A 306 -7.90 -16.76 7.28
CA LEU A 306 -7.59 -16.78 5.84
C LEU A 306 -8.80 -16.42 4.98
N ILE A 307 -9.97 -16.99 5.30
CA ILE A 307 -11.22 -16.68 4.59
C ILE A 307 -11.60 -15.22 4.78
N LEU A 308 -11.52 -14.71 6.01
CA LEU A 308 -11.82 -13.30 6.30
C LEU A 308 -10.85 -12.36 5.58
N MET A 309 -9.56 -12.70 5.48
CA MET A 309 -8.56 -11.91 4.74
C MET A 309 -8.87 -11.83 3.25
N LEU A 310 -9.41 -12.90 2.66
CA LEU A 310 -9.88 -12.88 1.28
C LEU A 310 -11.01 -11.85 1.09
N PHE A 311 -12.01 -11.86 1.97
CA PHE A 311 -13.10 -10.89 1.92
C PHE A 311 -12.67 -9.46 2.27
N ILE A 312 -11.71 -9.28 3.15
CA ILE A 312 -11.09 -8.00 3.46
C ILE A 312 -10.40 -7.44 2.22
N GLY A 313 -9.57 -8.24 1.53
CA GLY A 313 -8.89 -7.84 0.29
C GLY A 313 -9.88 -7.49 -0.82
N PHE A 314 -10.92 -8.31 -1.01
CA PHE A 314 -12.00 -8.07 -1.96
C PHE A 314 -12.71 -6.74 -1.70
N SER A 315 -13.22 -6.55 -0.48
CA SER A 315 -14.00 -5.37 -0.10
C SER A 315 -13.17 -4.09 -0.14
N PHE A 316 -11.89 -4.17 0.24
CA PHE A 316 -10.96 -3.04 0.19
C PHE A 316 -10.75 -2.53 -1.25
N VAL A 317 -10.45 -3.43 -2.20
CA VAL A 317 -10.26 -3.03 -3.59
C VAL A 317 -11.56 -2.54 -4.20
N TRP A 318 -12.67 -3.19 -3.89
CA TRP A 318 -14.01 -2.76 -4.29
C TRP A 318 -14.29 -1.32 -3.87
N GLN A 319 -14.12 -1.01 -2.57
CA GLN A 319 -14.29 0.34 -2.02
C GLN A 319 -13.36 1.36 -2.70
N ASN A 320 -12.06 1.03 -2.79
CA ASN A 320 -11.05 1.96 -3.32
C ASN A 320 -11.23 2.24 -4.82
N ALA A 321 -11.49 1.21 -5.62
CA ALA A 321 -11.66 1.35 -7.06
C ALA A 321 -12.93 2.17 -7.39
N LEU A 322 -14.04 1.90 -6.70
CA LEU A 322 -15.29 2.63 -6.91
C LEU A 322 -15.19 4.07 -6.42
N ALA A 323 -14.57 4.32 -5.26
CA ALA A 323 -14.35 5.68 -4.77
C ALA A 323 -13.48 6.50 -5.73
N ASN A 324 -12.39 5.90 -6.24
CA ASN A 324 -11.51 6.52 -7.24
C ASN A 324 -12.27 6.83 -8.53
N THR A 325 -13.06 5.88 -9.04
CA THR A 325 -13.86 6.04 -10.25
C THR A 325 -14.90 7.15 -10.08
N LEU A 326 -15.67 7.14 -8.99
CA LEU A 326 -16.69 8.15 -8.72
C LEU A 326 -16.06 9.54 -8.55
N LEU A 327 -14.93 9.63 -7.83
CA LEU A 327 -14.22 10.89 -7.64
C LEU A 327 -13.78 11.49 -8.97
N GLN A 328 -13.25 10.68 -9.88
CA GLN A 328 -12.88 11.13 -11.23
C GLN A 328 -14.11 11.54 -12.06
N PHE A 329 -15.23 10.86 -11.89
CA PHE A 329 -16.47 11.13 -12.63
C PHE A 329 -17.14 12.44 -12.22
N VAL A 330 -17.14 12.77 -10.90
CA VAL A 330 -17.80 13.98 -10.37
C VAL A 330 -16.88 15.21 -10.42
N THR A 331 -15.60 15.03 -10.75
CA THR A 331 -14.61 16.12 -10.80
C THR A 331 -14.44 16.64 -12.23
N PRO A 332 -14.57 17.95 -12.49
CA PRO A 332 -14.28 18.56 -13.79
C PRO A 332 -12.85 18.26 -14.26
N ASP A 333 -12.65 18.16 -15.58
CA ASP A 333 -11.37 17.77 -16.19
C ASP A 333 -10.20 18.68 -15.76
N GLU A 334 -10.44 20.01 -15.66
CA GLU A 334 -9.43 21.00 -15.29
C GLU A 334 -8.93 20.84 -13.84
N LEU A 335 -9.76 20.28 -12.95
CA LEU A 335 -9.44 20.11 -11.52
C LEU A 335 -9.14 18.66 -11.16
N ARG A 336 -9.35 17.71 -12.08
CA ARG A 336 -9.19 16.27 -11.82
C ARG A 336 -7.79 15.93 -11.26
N GLY A 337 -6.74 16.45 -11.87
CA GLY A 337 -5.37 16.22 -11.40
C GLY A 337 -5.14 16.73 -9.97
N ARG A 338 -5.66 17.92 -9.64
CA ARG A 338 -5.53 18.52 -8.30
C ARG A 338 -6.28 17.72 -7.23
N VAL A 339 -7.53 17.34 -7.52
CA VAL A 339 -8.36 16.55 -6.61
C VAL A 339 -7.77 15.17 -6.39
N MET A 340 -7.31 14.49 -7.45
CA MET A 340 -6.67 13.18 -7.35
C MET A 340 -5.34 13.20 -6.62
N GLY A 341 -4.58 14.28 -6.76
CA GLY A 341 -3.36 14.52 -5.98
C GLY A 341 -3.64 14.61 -4.48
N VAL A 342 -4.63 15.43 -4.08
CA VAL A 342 -5.06 15.56 -2.68
C VAL A 342 -5.60 14.22 -2.16
N TYR A 343 -6.42 13.50 -2.94
CA TYR A 343 -6.94 12.18 -2.59
C TYR A 343 -5.80 11.17 -2.30
N SER A 344 -4.83 11.06 -3.22
CA SER A 344 -3.70 10.13 -3.07
C SER A 344 -2.83 10.47 -1.87
N MET A 345 -2.57 11.76 -1.65
CA MET A 345 -1.79 12.22 -0.49
C MET A 345 -2.53 11.96 0.82
N THR A 346 -3.84 12.25 0.87
CA THR A 346 -4.70 11.97 2.03
C THR A 346 -4.68 10.48 2.36
N PHE A 347 -4.86 9.62 1.38
CA PHE A 347 -4.82 8.17 1.57
C PHE A 347 -3.46 7.72 2.16
N GLN A 348 -2.35 8.15 1.56
CA GLN A 348 -1.01 7.76 2.01
C GLN A 348 -0.66 8.27 3.41
N ALA A 349 -1.01 9.54 3.70
CA ALA A 349 -0.77 10.14 5.00
C ALA A 349 -1.62 9.49 6.10
N MET A 350 -2.93 9.33 5.86
CA MET A 350 -3.86 8.73 6.82
C MET A 350 -3.52 7.27 7.11
N PHE A 351 -3.13 6.48 6.09
CA PHE A 351 -2.69 5.09 6.28
C PHE A 351 -1.48 4.98 7.23
N ARG A 352 -0.47 5.82 7.05
CA ARG A 352 0.76 5.77 7.86
C ARG A 352 0.57 6.36 9.26
N LEU A 353 -0.20 7.44 9.38
CA LEU A 353 -0.60 8.01 10.67
C LEU A 353 -1.48 7.01 11.45
N GLY A 354 -2.41 6.35 10.76
CA GLY A 354 -3.23 5.29 11.32
C GLY A 354 -2.39 4.12 11.81
N GLY A 355 -1.36 3.71 11.06
CA GLY A 355 -0.42 2.66 11.48
C GLY A 355 0.29 3.00 12.78
N LEU A 356 0.72 4.26 12.94
CA LEU A 356 1.31 4.74 14.19
C LEU A 356 0.31 4.68 15.35
N GLN A 357 -0.88 5.25 15.15
CA GLN A 357 -1.95 5.25 16.14
C GLN A 357 -2.34 3.81 16.55
N ALA A 358 -2.52 2.91 15.58
CA ALA A 358 -2.89 1.52 15.83
C ALA A 358 -1.79 0.76 16.58
N GLY A 359 -0.52 1.04 16.31
CA GLY A 359 0.61 0.48 17.04
C GLY A 359 0.57 0.87 18.53
N PHE A 360 0.35 2.15 18.85
CA PHE A 360 0.21 2.60 20.24
C PHE A 360 -0.98 1.97 20.94
N VAL A 361 -2.14 1.92 20.28
CA VAL A 361 -3.34 1.30 20.88
C VAL A 361 -3.14 -0.21 21.07
N ALA A 362 -2.44 -0.87 20.15
CA ALA A 362 -2.15 -2.30 20.26
C ALA A 362 -1.21 -2.63 21.41
N ASP A 363 -0.21 -1.82 21.65
CA ASP A 363 0.72 -2.00 22.78
C ASP A 363 0.03 -1.77 24.12
N TRP A 364 -0.92 -0.82 24.16
CA TRP A 364 -1.64 -0.46 25.39
C TRP A 364 -2.78 -1.42 25.73
N LEU A 365 -3.51 -1.90 24.74
CA LEU A 365 -4.69 -2.76 24.94
C LEU A 365 -4.47 -4.19 24.40
N SER A 366 -4.25 -4.34 23.14
CA SER A 366 -3.82 -5.50 22.33
C SER A 366 -4.06 -5.26 20.85
N ALA A 367 -3.41 -6.02 19.96
CA ALA A 367 -3.62 -5.90 18.52
C ALA A 367 -5.07 -6.19 18.08
N PRO A 368 -5.76 -7.25 18.61
CA PRO A 368 -7.18 -7.48 18.32
C PRO A 368 -8.09 -6.31 18.69
N ILE A 369 -7.91 -5.73 19.87
CA ILE A 369 -8.72 -4.59 20.34
C ILE A 369 -8.44 -3.34 19.49
N SER A 370 -7.17 -3.07 19.16
CA SER A 370 -6.80 -1.94 18.29
C SER A 370 -7.50 -2.02 16.93
N VAL A 371 -7.46 -3.19 16.28
CA VAL A 371 -8.13 -3.43 14.99
C VAL A 371 -9.65 -3.35 15.14
N ALA A 372 -10.21 -3.91 16.21
CA ALA A 372 -11.66 -3.88 16.46
C ALA A 372 -12.18 -2.44 16.65
N ILE A 373 -11.47 -1.61 17.41
CA ILE A 373 -11.82 -0.19 17.59
C ILE A 373 -11.80 0.54 16.24
N GLY A 374 -10.72 0.41 15.47
CA GLY A 374 -10.60 1.05 14.15
C GLY A 374 -11.70 0.60 13.20
N ALA A 375 -11.97 -0.70 13.14
CA ALA A 375 -13.04 -1.27 12.32
C ALA A 375 -14.43 -0.80 12.75
N ALA A 376 -14.73 -0.78 14.06
CA ALA A 376 -16.01 -0.33 14.58
C ALA A 376 -16.29 1.15 14.25
N PHE A 377 -15.32 2.05 14.51
CA PHE A 377 -15.48 3.46 14.18
C PHE A 377 -15.61 3.70 12.67
N SER A 378 -14.85 2.97 11.84
CA SER A 378 -14.97 3.06 10.39
C SER A 378 -16.32 2.55 9.90
N LEU A 379 -16.84 1.47 10.47
CA LEU A 379 -18.18 0.93 10.17
C LEU A 379 -19.28 1.91 10.55
N LEU A 380 -19.22 2.49 11.77
CA LEU A 380 -20.17 3.52 12.24
C LEU A 380 -20.16 4.74 11.33
N TYR A 381 -18.97 5.18 10.91
CA TYR A 381 -18.85 6.29 9.96
C TYR A 381 -19.45 5.93 8.59
N GLY A 382 -19.20 4.72 8.09
CA GLY A 382 -19.80 4.21 6.86
C GLY A 382 -21.33 4.18 6.92
N ILE A 383 -21.91 3.72 8.04
CA ILE A 383 -23.35 3.72 8.29
C ILE A 383 -23.89 5.16 8.33
N TYR A 384 -23.21 6.06 9.06
CA TYR A 384 -23.58 7.48 9.12
C TYR A 384 -23.65 8.10 7.72
N VAL A 385 -22.63 7.90 6.90
CA VAL A 385 -22.61 8.40 5.51
C VAL A 385 -23.73 7.77 4.69
N ALA A 386 -23.95 6.47 4.83
CA ALA A 386 -24.98 5.75 4.13
C ALA A 386 -26.40 6.28 4.43
N ILE A 387 -26.66 6.71 5.67
CA ILE A 387 -27.97 7.27 6.09
C ILE A 387 -28.07 8.76 5.73
N ARG A 388 -27.00 9.54 5.97
CA ARG A 388 -27.05 11.01 5.86
C ARG A 388 -26.93 11.51 4.41
N PHE A 389 -26.29 10.71 3.53
CA PHE A 389 -26.02 11.08 2.14
C PHE A 389 -26.59 10.06 1.14
N PRO A 390 -27.93 9.86 1.12
CA PRO A 390 -28.54 8.84 0.24
C PRO A 390 -28.28 9.09 -1.25
N LYS A 391 -28.12 10.35 -1.67
CA LYS A 391 -27.79 10.75 -3.05
C LYS A 391 -26.48 10.13 -3.56
N LEU A 392 -25.55 9.78 -2.66
CA LEU A 392 -24.32 9.11 -3.04
C LEU A 392 -24.60 7.72 -3.66
N ARG A 393 -25.68 7.06 -3.28
CA ARG A 393 -26.06 5.72 -3.78
C ARG A 393 -26.68 5.77 -5.19
N GLU A 394 -27.12 6.95 -5.62
CA GLU A 394 -27.73 7.15 -6.93
C GLU A 394 -26.67 7.39 -8.03
N LEU A 395 -25.42 7.71 -7.63
CA LEU A 395 -24.28 7.79 -8.50
C LEU A 395 -23.85 6.36 -8.92
#